data_32565161fb7d188a28ea8b82b7360870
#
_entry.id   32565161fb7d188a28ea8b82b7360870
#
_cell.length_a   1.000
_cell.length_b   1.000
_cell.length_c   1.000
_cell.angle_alpha   90.00
_cell.angle_beta   90.00
_cell.angle_gamma   90.00
#
_symmetry.space_group_name_H-M   'P 1'
#
loop_
_entity.id
_entity.type
_entity.pdbx_description
1 polymer ?
#
loop_
_entity_poly.entity_id
_entity_poly.type
_entity_poly.pdbx_seq_one_letter_code
_entity_poly.pdbx_strand_id
1 'polypeptide(L)'
;MANLNIDLVKKNTYDVIVIGSGASGGWAAKEFCDKGLQTLVLERGRQVRHVEDYPTASKAPWEFEHRGTVSLADKKGFSSGSFMREETKHWALPDDEQPVVYEKPFRWTRGYHVGGKSLLWARQTQRWSDYDFEGPARDGFAVDWPIRYKDIEPWYDHVEKFAGIAGFNDNLAELPNSLVQPGFELNCLEQHLRETLKKEYGNRWVISGRCAHLTDPQEIHFQQGRGRCLSQRQCERGCNYGAYFSSNSSTLPWAAKTGKLTLRPHSVVHSIIYDAKKKKAIGVNVIDAISRDMIPFYAKVIFVNASTINTNAILLNSKSSRFPQGLGNDTGLLGKYIAWHNYRGTANASFDGFKDKKTAGGNPSNAYIPRFRNVFRQETDFLRGYAVGVGGGRGQFAQQGGIGDTLRENLLNRQWGNWNISAWMMGETVPTEQNHIRLHESLQDKYGIPQIVFSCDWTENDVKMVKDFREQMQEMFEKAGFQQIRTADSKSAPGADIH
;
A
#
# COMPACT_ATOMS: atom_id res chain seq x y z
N MET A 1 -44.97 7.20 -17.72
CA MET A 1 -43.51 6.87 -17.84
C MET A 1 -42.59 7.99 -17.36
N ALA A 2 -42.97 9.28 -17.43
CA ALA A 2 -42.12 10.39 -16.92
C ALA A 2 -41.93 10.39 -15.37
N ASN A 3 -42.90 9.89 -14.60
CA ASN A 3 -42.82 9.88 -13.13
C ASN A 3 -41.85 8.81 -12.55
N LEU A 4 -41.65 7.69 -13.23
CA LEU A 4 -40.71 6.64 -12.81
C LEU A 4 -39.26 7.13 -12.81
N ASN A 5 -38.87 7.96 -13.78
CA ASN A 5 -37.50 8.50 -13.86
C ASN A 5 -37.22 9.53 -12.75
N ILE A 6 -38.21 10.29 -12.32
CA ILE A 6 -38.05 11.29 -11.24
C ILE A 6 -37.86 10.58 -9.88
N ASP A 7 -38.59 9.51 -9.63
CA ASP A 7 -38.48 8.75 -8.38
C ASP A 7 -37.16 7.98 -8.30
N LEU A 8 -36.66 7.43 -9.42
CA LEU A 8 -35.35 6.81 -9.50
C LEU A 8 -34.22 7.81 -9.26
N VAL A 9 -34.31 9.02 -9.84
CA VAL A 9 -33.31 10.09 -9.61
C VAL A 9 -33.32 10.48 -8.13
N LYS A 10 -34.46 10.65 -7.49
CA LYS A 10 -34.55 10.98 -6.05
C LYS A 10 -33.96 9.87 -5.17
N LYS A 11 -34.25 8.60 -5.45
CA LYS A 11 -33.68 7.45 -4.70
C LYS A 11 -32.20 7.31 -4.83
N ASN A 12 -31.61 7.70 -5.98
CA ASN A 12 -30.21 7.59 -6.30
C ASN A 12 -29.43 8.90 -6.10
N THR A 13 -29.96 9.85 -5.31
CA THR A 13 -29.31 11.14 -5.04
C THR A 13 -28.76 11.18 -3.62
N TYR A 14 -27.51 11.56 -3.49
CA TYR A 14 -26.76 11.70 -2.24
C TYR A 14 -26.16 13.11 -2.15
N ASP A 15 -25.64 13.48 -0.98
CA ASP A 15 -24.82 14.69 -0.87
C ASP A 15 -23.43 14.44 -1.47
N VAL A 16 -22.86 13.26 -1.22
CA VAL A 16 -21.53 12.87 -1.66
C VAL A 16 -21.53 11.45 -2.24
N ILE A 17 -20.79 11.27 -3.32
CA ILE A 17 -20.37 9.95 -3.83
C ILE A 17 -18.88 9.81 -3.66
N VAL A 18 -18.44 8.70 -3.05
CA VAL A 18 -17.03 8.28 -2.95
C VAL A 18 -16.84 7.02 -3.79
N ILE A 19 -15.94 7.05 -4.74
CA ILE A 19 -15.65 5.93 -5.64
C ILE A 19 -14.41 5.20 -5.12
N GLY A 20 -14.60 4.00 -4.60
CA GLY A 20 -13.60 3.17 -3.95
C GLY A 20 -13.67 3.27 -2.42
N SER A 21 -13.54 2.14 -1.75
CA SER A 21 -13.62 1.98 -0.29
C SER A 21 -12.26 1.73 0.38
N GLY A 22 -11.17 1.88 -0.37
CA GLY A 22 -9.80 1.71 0.12
C GLY A 22 -9.40 2.74 1.18
N ALA A 23 -8.11 2.87 1.46
CA ALA A 23 -7.62 3.77 2.51
C ALA A 23 -8.16 5.20 2.36
N SER A 24 -7.94 5.86 1.22
CA SER A 24 -8.39 7.23 0.98
C SER A 24 -9.91 7.37 0.92
N GLY A 25 -10.61 6.41 0.29
CA GLY A 25 -12.07 6.43 0.19
C GLY A 25 -12.76 6.19 1.53
N GLY A 26 -12.20 5.30 2.37
CA GLY A 26 -12.67 5.10 3.74
C GLY A 26 -12.55 6.36 4.60
N TRP A 27 -11.43 7.10 4.48
CA TRP A 27 -11.27 8.40 5.13
C TRP A 27 -12.27 9.43 4.62
N ALA A 28 -12.43 9.57 3.30
CA ALA A 28 -13.40 10.50 2.73
C ALA A 28 -14.82 10.20 3.23
N ALA A 29 -15.20 8.92 3.22
CA ALA A 29 -16.52 8.49 3.72
C ALA A 29 -16.71 8.86 5.19
N LYS A 30 -15.71 8.59 6.04
CA LYS A 30 -15.74 8.92 7.48
C LYS A 30 -15.92 10.42 7.68
N GLU A 31 -15.12 11.25 7.05
CA GLU A 31 -15.17 12.71 7.22
C GLU A 31 -16.48 13.33 6.73
N PHE A 32 -17.03 12.84 5.61
CA PHE A 32 -18.33 13.32 5.13
C PHE A 32 -19.50 12.88 6.02
N CYS A 33 -19.49 11.64 6.49
CA CYS A 33 -20.50 11.12 7.40
C CYS A 33 -20.50 11.84 8.75
N ASP A 34 -19.32 12.15 9.30
CA ASP A 34 -19.16 12.93 10.54
C ASP A 34 -19.71 14.36 10.40
N LYS A 35 -19.69 14.92 9.19
CA LYS A 35 -20.32 16.21 8.86
C LYS A 35 -21.82 16.11 8.60
N GLY A 36 -22.42 14.93 8.78
CA GLY A 36 -23.86 14.69 8.62
C GLY A 36 -24.32 14.51 7.16
N LEU A 37 -23.41 14.42 6.19
CA LEU A 37 -23.72 14.30 4.77
C LEU A 37 -24.11 12.86 4.41
N GLN A 38 -25.19 12.70 3.65
CA GLN A 38 -25.59 11.40 3.09
C GLN A 38 -24.56 10.97 2.04
N THR A 39 -23.77 9.96 2.36
CA THR A 39 -22.60 9.55 1.59
C THR A 39 -22.79 8.16 1.01
N LEU A 40 -22.69 8.05 -0.32
CA LEU A 40 -22.65 6.78 -1.04
C LEU A 40 -21.19 6.40 -1.32
N VAL A 41 -20.77 5.22 -0.86
CA VAL A 41 -19.49 4.61 -1.24
C VAL A 41 -19.73 3.50 -2.23
N LEU A 42 -19.12 3.61 -3.41
CA LEU A 42 -19.19 2.63 -4.50
C LEU A 42 -17.92 1.81 -4.52
N GLU A 43 -18.04 0.50 -4.29
CA GLU A 43 -16.91 -0.42 -4.33
C GLU A 43 -17.09 -1.44 -5.48
N ARG A 44 -16.07 -1.55 -6.34
CA ARG A 44 -16.08 -2.49 -7.47
C ARG A 44 -16.19 -3.94 -7.01
N GLY A 45 -15.46 -4.28 -5.95
CA GLY A 45 -15.29 -5.63 -5.49
C GLY A 45 -16.40 -6.13 -4.55
N ARG A 46 -16.18 -7.33 -4.04
CA ARG A 46 -17.10 -8.00 -3.11
C ARG A 46 -17.13 -7.35 -1.74
N GLN A 47 -18.17 -7.62 -0.97
CA GLN A 47 -18.23 -7.30 0.45
C GLN A 47 -17.13 -8.08 1.20
N VAL A 48 -16.44 -7.38 2.12
CA VAL A 48 -15.57 -7.96 3.12
C VAL A 48 -15.86 -7.28 4.46
N ARG A 49 -16.43 -8.04 5.39
CA ARG A 49 -16.72 -7.59 6.75
C ARG A 49 -15.52 -7.87 7.64
N HIS A 50 -15.23 -6.94 8.54
CA HIS A 50 -14.14 -7.09 9.50
C HIS A 50 -14.35 -8.34 10.35
N VAL A 51 -13.31 -9.15 10.50
CA VAL A 51 -13.29 -10.45 11.22
C VAL A 51 -14.08 -11.56 10.51
N GLU A 52 -15.34 -11.32 10.18
CA GLU A 52 -16.24 -12.35 9.65
C GLU A 52 -15.75 -12.95 8.30
N ASP A 53 -15.21 -12.09 7.43
CA ASP A 53 -14.80 -12.48 6.08
C ASP A 53 -13.26 -12.63 5.95
N TYR A 54 -12.56 -13.00 7.04
CA TYR A 54 -11.13 -13.31 7.08
C TYR A 54 -10.88 -14.83 7.18
N PRO A 55 -10.95 -15.58 6.09
CA PRO A 55 -11.06 -17.04 6.11
C PRO A 55 -9.82 -17.76 6.65
N THR A 56 -8.69 -17.07 6.71
CA THR A 56 -7.40 -17.64 7.13
C THR A 56 -6.83 -17.04 8.41
N ALA A 57 -7.45 -15.99 8.95
CA ALA A 57 -6.91 -15.23 10.08
C ALA A 57 -6.69 -16.09 11.34
N SER A 58 -7.55 -17.07 11.58
CA SER A 58 -7.47 -17.96 12.76
C SER A 58 -6.92 -19.35 12.47
N LYS A 59 -6.55 -19.65 11.20
CA LYS A 59 -6.03 -20.97 10.85
C LYS A 59 -4.62 -21.19 11.38
N ALA A 60 -4.41 -22.34 12.00
CA ALA A 60 -3.07 -22.81 12.36
C ALA A 60 -2.33 -23.32 11.09
N PRO A 61 -0.98 -23.35 11.10
CA PRO A 61 -0.21 -23.76 9.92
C PRO A 61 -0.56 -25.14 9.34
N TRP A 62 -0.99 -26.08 10.19
CA TRP A 62 -1.38 -27.44 9.78
C TRP A 62 -2.79 -27.55 9.20
N GLU A 63 -3.61 -26.51 9.30
CA GLU A 63 -4.96 -26.44 8.73
C GLU A 63 -4.98 -25.97 7.28
N PHE A 64 -3.82 -25.58 6.75
CA PHE A 64 -3.69 -25.20 5.34
C PHE A 64 -3.52 -26.45 4.46
N GLU A 65 -4.27 -26.47 3.37
CA GLU A 65 -4.11 -27.50 2.33
C GLU A 65 -2.66 -27.50 1.80
N HIS A 66 -2.21 -28.65 1.33
CA HIS A 66 -0.86 -28.83 0.76
C HIS A 66 0.26 -28.24 1.62
N ARG A 67 0.10 -28.21 2.95
CA ARG A 67 1.07 -27.62 3.91
C ARG A 67 1.42 -26.16 3.60
N GLY A 68 0.43 -25.40 3.13
CA GLY A 68 0.59 -23.99 2.77
C GLY A 68 1.18 -23.74 1.38
N THR A 69 1.36 -24.76 0.56
CA THR A 69 1.83 -24.62 -0.82
C THR A 69 0.66 -24.43 -1.77
N VAL A 70 0.60 -23.31 -2.49
CA VAL A 70 -0.45 -23.07 -3.49
C VAL A 70 -0.26 -24.01 -4.68
N SER A 71 -1.34 -24.70 -5.09
CA SER A 71 -1.32 -25.60 -6.23
C SER A 71 -1.05 -24.86 -7.55
N LEU A 72 -0.57 -25.58 -8.57
CA LEU A 72 -0.41 -25.02 -9.91
C LEU A 72 -1.76 -24.62 -10.52
N ALA A 73 -2.83 -25.37 -10.19
CA ALA A 73 -4.19 -25.05 -10.63
C ALA A 73 -4.66 -23.70 -10.07
N ASP A 74 -4.41 -23.46 -8.78
CA ASP A 74 -4.78 -22.19 -8.13
C ASP A 74 -3.97 -20.97 -8.65
N LYS A 75 -2.76 -21.21 -9.18
CA LYS A 75 -1.93 -20.14 -9.78
C LYS A 75 -2.37 -19.79 -11.21
N LYS A 76 -3.12 -20.67 -11.85
CA LYS A 76 -3.60 -20.44 -13.22
C LYS A 76 -4.60 -19.29 -13.26
N GLY A 77 -4.36 -18.31 -14.13
CA GLY A 77 -5.23 -17.13 -14.25
C GLY A 77 -4.87 -15.98 -13.31
N PHE A 78 -3.68 -16.02 -12.66
CA PHE A 78 -3.18 -14.95 -11.79
C PHE A 78 -1.76 -14.56 -12.21
N SER A 79 -1.65 -13.64 -13.16
CA SER A 79 -0.34 -13.19 -13.71
C SER A 79 0.49 -12.37 -12.71
N SER A 80 -0.15 -11.64 -11.81
CA SER A 80 0.56 -10.76 -10.90
C SER A 80 1.39 -11.51 -9.85
N GLY A 81 1.04 -12.75 -9.52
CA GLY A 81 1.66 -13.54 -8.45
C GLY A 81 1.54 -12.93 -7.04
N SER A 82 0.95 -11.75 -6.93
CA SER A 82 0.76 -11.06 -5.65
C SER A 82 -0.25 -11.82 -4.79
N PHE A 83 0.06 -11.98 -3.52
CA PHE A 83 -0.78 -12.71 -2.55
C PHE A 83 -1.04 -14.19 -2.87
N MET A 84 -0.31 -14.79 -3.81
CA MET A 84 -0.46 -16.20 -4.18
C MET A 84 0.25 -17.14 -3.18
N ARG A 85 -0.17 -17.08 -1.92
CA ARG A 85 0.14 -18.02 -0.84
C ARG A 85 -1.18 -18.58 -0.29
N GLU A 86 -1.20 -19.80 0.21
CA GLU A 86 -2.42 -20.40 0.79
C GLU A 86 -3.10 -19.51 1.82
N GLU A 87 -2.31 -18.76 2.56
CA GLU A 87 -2.76 -17.85 3.61
C GLU A 87 -3.45 -16.59 3.07
N THR A 88 -3.14 -16.18 1.83
CA THR A 88 -3.53 -14.87 1.27
C THR A 88 -4.13 -14.94 -0.13
N LYS A 89 -4.20 -16.12 -0.77
CA LYS A 89 -4.73 -16.27 -2.13
C LYS A 89 -6.17 -15.76 -2.31
N HIS A 90 -6.95 -15.74 -1.24
CA HIS A 90 -8.31 -15.20 -1.25
C HIS A 90 -8.38 -13.67 -1.48
N TRP A 91 -7.25 -12.97 -1.41
CA TRP A 91 -7.11 -11.57 -1.78
C TRP A 91 -6.65 -11.38 -3.23
N ALA A 92 -6.10 -12.41 -3.86
CA ALA A 92 -5.64 -12.32 -5.24
C ALA A 92 -6.81 -12.08 -6.19
N LEU A 93 -6.55 -11.32 -7.25
CA LEU A 93 -7.55 -11.02 -8.28
C LEU A 93 -7.24 -11.81 -9.54
N PRO A 94 -8.19 -12.60 -10.06
CA PRO A 94 -8.04 -13.26 -11.36
C PRO A 94 -7.86 -12.26 -12.51
N ASP A 95 -7.07 -12.61 -13.52
CA ASP A 95 -6.74 -11.73 -14.65
C ASP A 95 -7.97 -11.35 -15.49
N ASP A 96 -8.95 -12.23 -15.58
CA ASP A 96 -10.21 -12.02 -16.31
C ASP A 96 -11.18 -11.05 -15.62
N GLU A 97 -10.96 -10.76 -14.33
CA GLU A 97 -11.78 -9.76 -13.62
C GLU A 97 -11.59 -8.34 -14.20
N GLN A 98 -10.38 -8.01 -14.57
CA GLN A 98 -10.04 -6.81 -15.31
C GLN A 98 -8.80 -7.06 -16.15
N PRO A 99 -8.96 -7.59 -17.38
CA PRO A 99 -7.86 -7.80 -18.30
C PRO A 99 -7.25 -6.47 -18.72
N VAL A 100 -5.93 -6.46 -18.89
CA VAL A 100 -5.13 -5.29 -19.27
C VAL A 100 -4.10 -5.66 -20.32
N VAL A 101 -3.59 -4.66 -21.04
CA VAL A 101 -2.53 -4.82 -22.01
C VAL A 101 -1.24 -4.22 -21.46
N TYR A 102 -0.17 -4.98 -21.45
CA TYR A 102 1.17 -4.52 -21.08
C TYR A 102 2.03 -4.39 -22.34
N GLU A 103 2.41 -3.16 -22.71
CA GLU A 103 3.40 -2.92 -23.78
C GLU A 103 4.82 -3.27 -23.34
N LYS A 104 5.08 -3.16 -22.04
CA LYS A 104 6.28 -3.64 -21.34
C LYS A 104 5.88 -4.36 -20.06
N PRO A 105 6.70 -5.28 -19.53
CA PRO A 105 6.38 -5.99 -18.30
C PRO A 105 6.06 -5.03 -17.15
N PHE A 106 4.89 -5.18 -16.56
CA PHE A 106 4.42 -4.38 -15.44
C PHE A 106 3.69 -5.27 -14.43
N ARG A 107 3.81 -4.97 -13.14
CA ARG A 107 3.13 -5.71 -12.07
C ARG A 107 2.09 -4.83 -11.41
N TRP A 108 0.83 -5.04 -11.73
CA TRP A 108 -0.25 -4.29 -11.11
C TRP A 108 -0.97 -5.11 -10.05
N THR A 109 -0.69 -4.82 -8.78
CA THR A 109 -1.39 -5.43 -7.63
C THR A 109 -2.69 -4.69 -7.35
N ARG A 110 -3.80 -5.43 -7.34
CA ARG A 110 -5.16 -4.91 -7.11
C ARG A 110 -5.79 -5.61 -5.93
N GLY A 111 -6.70 -4.92 -5.22
CA GLY A 111 -7.55 -5.52 -4.20
C GLY A 111 -8.99 -5.08 -4.44
N TYR A 112 -9.80 -5.92 -5.10
CA TYR A 112 -11.20 -5.62 -5.42
C TYR A 112 -12.12 -6.26 -4.39
N HIS A 113 -12.22 -5.58 -3.28
CA HIS A 113 -13.11 -5.87 -2.18
C HIS A 113 -13.27 -4.62 -1.32
N VAL A 114 -14.31 -4.57 -0.51
CA VAL A 114 -14.47 -3.50 0.48
C VAL A 114 -13.21 -3.38 1.32
N GLY A 115 -12.72 -2.15 1.47
CA GLY A 115 -11.47 -1.83 2.13
C GLY A 115 -10.23 -1.84 1.22
N GLY A 116 -10.31 -2.44 0.03
CA GLY A 116 -9.24 -2.45 -0.96
C GLY A 116 -7.88 -2.82 -0.37
N LYS A 117 -6.82 -2.20 -0.86
CA LYS A 117 -5.45 -2.47 -0.38
C LYS A 117 -5.19 -2.03 1.08
N SER A 118 -6.12 -1.36 1.78
CA SER A 118 -5.95 -1.09 3.20
C SER A 118 -5.85 -2.35 4.07
N LEU A 119 -6.32 -3.51 3.58
CA LEU A 119 -6.11 -4.82 4.20
C LEU A 119 -4.72 -5.42 3.92
N LEU A 120 -4.03 -4.95 2.89
CA LEU A 120 -2.84 -5.60 2.31
C LEU A 120 -1.57 -4.74 2.40
N TRP A 121 -1.66 -3.49 2.78
CA TRP A 121 -0.54 -2.56 2.82
C TRP A 121 0.47 -2.88 3.93
N ALA A 122 1.69 -2.34 3.83
CA ALA A 122 2.76 -2.58 4.80
C ALA A 122 2.55 -1.86 6.13
N ARG A 123 1.60 -0.96 6.23
CA ARG A 123 1.22 -0.19 7.42
C ARG A 123 2.27 0.82 7.90
N GLN A 124 3.31 1.05 7.12
CA GLN A 124 4.29 2.09 7.43
C GLN A 124 3.72 3.48 7.16
N THR A 125 3.98 4.42 8.07
CA THR A 125 3.37 5.75 8.09
C THR A 125 4.36 6.80 8.58
N GLN A 126 5.25 7.21 7.70
CA GLN A 126 6.14 8.34 7.95
C GLN A 126 5.50 9.63 7.45
N ARG A 127 5.77 10.76 8.13
CA ARG A 127 5.39 12.08 7.64
C ARG A 127 6.38 12.57 6.59
N TRP A 128 5.89 13.21 5.57
CA TRP A 128 6.73 13.94 4.63
C TRP A 128 7.23 15.24 5.26
N SER A 129 8.46 15.61 4.93
CA SER A 129 9.08 16.87 5.33
C SER A 129 9.03 17.89 4.19
N ASP A 130 9.45 19.13 4.45
CA ASP A 130 9.58 20.13 3.40
C ASP A 130 10.56 19.71 2.30
N TYR A 131 11.57 18.90 2.62
CA TYR A 131 12.46 18.30 1.61
C TYR A 131 11.73 17.44 0.57
N ASP A 132 10.59 16.88 0.92
CA ASP A 132 9.76 16.09 0.00
C ASP A 132 8.88 17.00 -0.85
N PHE A 133 8.29 18.06 -0.29
CA PHE A 133 7.45 19.02 -1.02
C PHE A 133 8.27 19.90 -1.97
N GLU A 134 9.43 20.37 -1.58
CA GLU A 134 10.34 21.20 -2.38
C GLU A 134 11.11 20.39 -3.44
N GLY A 135 11.25 19.09 -3.20
CA GLY A 135 12.10 18.20 -3.99
C GLY A 135 11.84 18.25 -5.49
N PRO A 136 10.59 18.20 -5.99
CA PRO A 136 10.32 18.24 -7.42
C PRO A 136 10.87 19.48 -8.12
N ALA A 137 10.71 20.66 -7.53
CA ALA A 137 11.24 21.91 -8.07
C ALA A 137 12.75 22.02 -7.87
N ARG A 138 13.26 21.67 -6.67
CA ARG A 138 14.69 21.68 -6.36
C ARG A 138 15.49 20.77 -7.31
N ASP A 139 14.98 19.59 -7.57
CA ASP A 139 15.63 18.59 -8.41
C ASP A 139 15.31 18.81 -9.91
N GLY A 140 14.44 19.78 -10.24
CA GLY A 140 14.20 20.26 -11.60
C GLY A 140 13.37 19.35 -12.50
N PHE A 141 12.65 18.36 -11.96
CA PHE A 141 11.85 17.42 -12.78
C PHE A 141 10.35 17.75 -12.79
N ALA A 142 9.86 18.58 -11.87
CA ALA A 142 8.46 18.99 -11.83
C ALA A 142 8.32 20.38 -11.15
N VAL A 143 7.07 20.85 -11.05
CA VAL A 143 6.73 22.10 -10.38
C VAL A 143 6.77 21.94 -8.87
N ASP A 144 6.96 23.04 -8.18
CA ASP A 144 6.89 23.11 -6.70
C ASP A 144 5.48 22.74 -6.23
N TRP A 145 5.40 22.04 -5.09
CA TRP A 145 4.13 21.81 -4.44
C TRP A 145 3.59 23.11 -3.85
N PRO A 146 2.28 23.41 -4.00
CA PRO A 146 1.68 24.63 -3.48
C PRO A 146 1.46 24.59 -1.95
N ILE A 147 2.00 23.60 -1.26
CA ILE A 147 1.90 23.37 0.18
C ILE A 147 3.26 23.01 0.76
N ARG A 148 3.37 23.18 2.07
CA ARG A 148 4.52 22.78 2.90
C ARG A 148 4.06 21.91 4.06
N TYR A 149 4.99 21.29 4.77
CA TYR A 149 4.71 20.44 5.93
C TYR A 149 3.76 21.10 6.92
N LYS A 150 4.00 22.36 7.25
CA LYS A 150 3.19 23.15 8.18
C LYS A 150 1.71 23.25 7.78
N ASP A 151 1.42 23.24 6.49
CA ASP A 151 0.03 23.33 5.99
C ASP A 151 -0.76 22.05 6.23
N ILE A 152 -0.07 20.90 6.28
CA ILE A 152 -0.69 19.58 6.43
C ILE A 152 -0.43 18.93 7.80
N GLU A 153 0.44 19.48 8.62
CA GLU A 153 0.75 18.96 9.97
C GLU A 153 -0.50 18.69 10.82
N PRO A 154 -1.50 19.63 10.92
CA PRO A 154 -2.71 19.37 11.69
C PRO A 154 -3.53 18.17 11.17
N TRP A 155 -3.44 17.88 9.86
CA TRP A 155 -4.12 16.75 9.24
C TRP A 155 -3.39 15.43 9.49
N TYR A 156 -2.05 15.45 9.53
CA TYR A 156 -1.28 14.31 10.03
C TYR A 156 -1.69 13.98 11.48
N ASP A 157 -1.74 14.98 12.36
CA ASP A 157 -2.16 14.79 13.75
C ASP A 157 -3.56 14.19 13.85
N HIS A 158 -4.51 14.71 13.06
CA HIS A 158 -5.89 14.20 13.00
C HIS A 158 -5.94 12.73 12.59
N VAL A 159 -5.22 12.38 11.53
CA VAL A 159 -5.18 11.00 11.00
C VAL A 159 -4.47 10.06 11.98
N GLU A 160 -3.33 10.44 12.51
CA GLU A 160 -2.53 9.62 13.42
C GLU A 160 -3.26 9.32 14.73
N LYS A 161 -3.95 10.31 15.28
CA LYS A 161 -4.77 10.14 16.47
C LYS A 161 -5.90 9.13 16.27
N PHE A 162 -6.56 9.16 15.14
CA PHE A 162 -7.67 8.25 14.82
C PHE A 162 -7.18 6.86 14.42
N ALA A 163 -6.13 6.77 13.61
CA ALA A 163 -5.58 5.52 13.12
C ALA A 163 -4.83 4.74 14.21
N GLY A 164 -4.13 5.44 15.09
CA GLY A 164 -3.21 4.90 16.06
C GLY A 164 -1.89 4.46 15.41
N ILE A 165 -0.84 5.25 15.60
CA ILE A 165 0.48 5.02 15.04
C ILE A 165 1.45 4.64 16.14
N ALA A 166 2.08 3.46 16.03
CA ALA A 166 3.17 3.05 16.90
C ALA A 166 4.51 3.52 16.33
N GLY A 167 5.38 4.04 17.19
CA GLY A 167 6.70 4.50 16.78
C GLY A 167 7.41 5.30 17.84
N PHE A 168 8.50 5.93 17.43
CA PHE A 168 9.27 6.88 18.24
C PHE A 168 9.47 8.18 17.48
N ASN A 169 9.75 9.25 18.22
CA ASN A 169 10.14 10.55 17.67
C ASN A 169 11.66 10.66 17.75
N ASP A 170 12.30 10.54 16.61
CA ASP A 170 13.76 10.49 16.50
C ASP A 170 14.37 11.87 16.25
N ASN A 171 13.55 12.93 16.09
CA ASN A 171 13.97 14.32 15.87
C ASN A 171 14.89 14.51 14.66
N LEU A 172 14.60 13.83 13.58
CA LEU A 172 15.32 13.93 12.32
C LEU A 172 14.71 15.02 11.43
N ALA A 173 15.52 15.82 10.77
CA ALA A 173 15.03 16.92 9.94
C ALA A 173 14.23 16.43 8.72
N GLU A 174 14.66 15.30 8.15
CA GLU A 174 14.00 14.63 7.02
C GLU A 174 12.78 13.79 7.40
N LEU A 175 12.53 13.64 8.71
CA LEU A 175 11.42 12.81 9.23
C LEU A 175 10.73 13.53 10.40
N PRO A 176 9.77 14.42 10.15
CA PRO A 176 9.06 15.14 11.18
C PRO A 176 8.46 14.23 12.26
N ASN A 177 8.38 14.72 13.48
CA ASN A 177 7.78 14.00 14.59
C ASN A 177 6.29 13.76 14.36
N SER A 178 5.77 12.68 14.95
CA SER A 178 4.39 12.19 14.80
C SER A 178 3.68 12.10 16.16
N LEU A 179 2.36 12.03 16.16
CA LEU A 179 1.59 11.62 17.33
C LEU A 179 1.63 10.09 17.45
N VAL A 180 2.61 9.59 18.19
CA VAL A 180 2.87 8.15 18.27
C VAL A 180 2.43 7.55 19.60
N GLN A 181 1.96 6.30 19.54
CA GLN A 181 1.92 5.36 20.67
C GLN A 181 3.30 4.71 20.84
N PRO A 182 3.59 4.03 21.96
CA PRO A 182 4.86 3.33 22.15
C PRO A 182 5.23 2.47 20.95
N GLY A 183 6.45 2.63 20.45
CA GLY A 183 6.96 1.89 19.29
C GLY A 183 7.29 0.43 19.60
N PHE A 184 7.56 -0.33 18.56
CA PHE A 184 8.15 -1.66 18.69
C PHE A 184 9.66 -1.54 18.83
N GLU A 185 10.22 -2.21 19.83
CA GLU A 185 11.66 -2.20 20.07
C GLU A 185 12.42 -2.94 18.95
N LEU A 186 13.58 -2.42 18.63
CA LEU A 186 14.52 -3.11 17.74
C LEU A 186 15.09 -4.35 18.44
N ASN A 187 15.26 -5.44 17.69
CA ASN A 187 15.95 -6.61 18.22
C ASN A 187 17.47 -6.38 18.34
N CYS A 188 18.18 -7.32 18.96
CA CYS A 188 19.62 -7.18 19.22
C CYS A 188 20.46 -6.97 17.95
N LEU A 189 20.09 -7.57 16.82
CA LEU A 189 20.82 -7.40 15.56
C LEU A 189 20.55 -6.04 14.92
N GLU A 190 19.31 -5.58 14.96
CA GLU A 190 18.93 -4.25 14.49
C GLU A 190 19.53 -3.15 15.37
N GLN A 191 19.61 -3.36 16.68
CA GLN A 191 20.30 -2.46 17.62
C GLN A 191 21.81 -2.41 17.33
N HIS A 192 22.44 -3.56 17.06
CA HIS A 192 23.86 -3.62 16.68
C HIS A 192 24.13 -2.82 15.40
N LEU A 193 23.28 -2.97 14.37
CA LEU A 193 23.38 -2.16 13.17
C LEU A 193 23.21 -0.66 13.50
N ARG A 194 22.23 -0.29 14.33
CA ARG A 194 21.99 1.10 14.75
C ARG A 194 23.22 1.73 15.40
N GLU A 195 23.82 1.05 16.36
CA GLU A 195 25.00 1.55 17.06
C GLU A 195 26.22 1.68 16.12
N THR A 196 26.36 0.72 15.20
CA THR A 196 27.41 0.79 14.18
C THR A 196 27.22 1.99 13.25
N LEU A 197 26.04 2.16 12.67
CA LEU A 197 25.80 3.27 11.75
C LEU A 197 25.90 4.64 12.43
N LYS A 198 25.44 4.74 13.68
CA LYS A 198 25.60 5.96 14.48
C LYS A 198 27.07 6.31 14.70
N LYS A 199 27.92 5.32 14.91
CA LYS A 199 29.37 5.53 15.11
C LYS A 199 30.11 5.87 13.81
N GLU A 200 29.76 5.19 12.72
CA GLU A 200 30.51 5.25 11.46
C GLU A 200 30.01 6.37 10.52
N TYR A 201 28.76 6.84 10.69
CA TYR A 201 28.13 7.81 9.81
C TYR A 201 27.45 8.94 10.60
N GLY A 202 27.47 10.15 10.08
CA GLY A 202 26.79 11.31 10.69
C GLY A 202 25.33 11.50 10.27
N ASN A 203 24.86 10.75 9.28
CA ASN A 203 23.53 10.98 8.65
C ASN A 203 22.78 9.71 8.31
N ARG A 204 23.11 8.59 8.94
CA ARG A 204 22.45 7.30 8.70
C ARG A 204 21.92 6.73 10.01
N TRP A 205 20.62 6.74 10.16
CA TRP A 205 19.95 6.37 11.39
C TRP A 205 19.16 5.07 11.19
N VAL A 206 19.31 4.11 12.08
CA VAL A 206 18.42 2.95 12.14
C VAL A 206 17.40 3.21 13.22
N ILE A 207 16.15 3.39 12.82
CA ILE A 207 15.03 3.64 13.71
C ILE A 207 14.03 2.49 13.66
N SER A 208 13.12 2.41 14.63
CA SER A 208 11.94 1.59 14.48
C SER A 208 10.99 2.26 13.51
N GLY A 209 10.56 1.56 12.47
CA GLY A 209 9.61 2.12 11.50
C GLY A 209 8.30 2.50 12.19
N ARG A 210 7.77 3.68 11.87
CA ARG A 210 6.43 4.07 12.34
C ARG A 210 5.37 3.29 11.59
N CYS A 211 4.40 2.76 12.32
CA CYS A 211 3.38 1.92 11.69
C CYS A 211 2.00 2.08 12.33
N ALA A 212 0.99 1.95 11.48
CA ALA A 212 -0.41 2.04 11.88
C ALA A 212 -0.88 0.79 12.63
N HIS A 213 -0.27 0.50 13.80
CA HIS A 213 -0.62 -0.59 14.70
C HIS A 213 -0.89 -0.04 16.11
N LEU A 214 -1.90 -0.56 16.76
CA LEU A 214 -2.25 -0.18 18.13
C LEU A 214 -1.37 -0.94 19.14
N THR A 215 -0.45 -0.24 19.76
CA THR A 215 0.35 -0.76 20.89
C THR A 215 -0.23 -0.33 22.23
N ASP A 216 -0.88 0.83 22.27
CA ASP A 216 -1.57 1.40 23.43
C ASP A 216 -2.91 2.01 22.99
N PRO A 217 -3.94 1.17 22.72
CA PRO A 217 -5.23 1.64 22.22
C PRO A 217 -5.93 2.54 23.23
N GLN A 218 -6.43 3.68 22.74
CA GLN A 218 -7.19 4.67 23.50
C GLN A 218 -8.70 4.48 23.27
N GLU A 219 -9.53 5.22 24.01
CA GLU A 219 -11.00 5.13 23.93
C GLU A 219 -11.52 5.24 22.51
N ILE A 220 -10.97 6.14 21.67
CA ILE A 220 -11.37 6.29 20.27
C ILE A 220 -11.14 5.00 19.45
N HIS A 221 -10.13 4.21 19.80
CA HIS A 221 -9.84 2.95 19.12
C HIS A 221 -10.80 1.84 19.58
N PHE A 222 -11.13 1.80 20.87
CA PHE A 222 -12.14 0.88 21.40
C PHE A 222 -13.52 1.18 20.80
N GLN A 223 -13.86 2.45 20.63
CA GLN A 223 -15.08 2.86 19.93
C GLN A 223 -15.11 2.42 18.47
N GLN A 224 -13.96 2.23 17.82
CA GLN A 224 -13.87 1.62 16.49
C GLN A 224 -14.03 0.09 16.53
N GLY A 225 -14.00 -0.53 17.69
CA GLY A 225 -13.98 -2.00 17.86
C GLY A 225 -12.58 -2.59 17.68
N ARG A 226 -11.52 -1.79 17.82
CA ARG A 226 -10.12 -2.19 17.61
C ARG A 226 -9.40 -2.42 18.93
N GLY A 227 -8.53 -3.42 18.95
CA GLY A 227 -7.75 -3.80 20.13
C GLY A 227 -6.24 -3.75 19.90
N ARG A 228 -5.48 -4.09 20.94
CA ARG A 228 -4.01 -4.05 20.95
C ARG A 228 -3.40 -5.09 20.00
N CYS A 229 -2.27 -4.75 19.40
CA CYS A 229 -1.45 -5.65 18.60
C CYS A 229 -0.78 -6.72 19.49
N LEU A 230 -0.99 -7.98 19.15
CA LEU A 230 -0.42 -9.13 19.86
C LEU A 230 0.82 -9.70 19.15
N SER A 231 1.40 -9.00 18.19
CA SER A 231 2.63 -9.37 17.44
C SER A 231 2.60 -10.77 16.81
N GLN A 232 1.42 -11.23 16.36
CA GLN A 232 1.23 -12.59 15.81
C GLN A 232 1.74 -12.77 14.38
N ARG A 233 2.20 -11.70 13.72
CA ARG A 233 2.69 -11.69 12.31
C ARG A 233 1.69 -12.23 11.27
N GLN A 234 0.41 -12.10 11.52
CA GLN A 234 -0.66 -12.59 10.63
C GLN A 234 -1.43 -11.46 9.92
N CYS A 235 -0.84 -10.28 9.84
CA CYS A 235 -1.53 -9.07 9.36
C CYS A 235 -2.13 -9.24 7.95
N GLU A 236 -1.43 -9.92 7.03
CA GLU A 236 -1.89 -10.12 5.65
C GLU A 236 -3.04 -11.13 5.50
N ARG A 237 -3.37 -11.87 6.55
CA ARG A 237 -4.54 -12.76 6.59
C ARG A 237 -5.82 -12.02 7.00
N GLY A 238 -5.69 -10.80 7.49
CA GLY A 238 -6.70 -10.04 8.22
C GLY A 238 -6.46 -10.14 9.74
N CYS A 239 -6.56 -9.02 10.43
CA CYS A 239 -6.32 -8.95 11.87
C CYS A 239 -7.63 -9.01 12.65
N ASN A 240 -7.89 -10.11 13.36
CA ASN A 240 -9.11 -10.28 14.16
C ASN A 240 -9.27 -9.24 15.27
N TYR A 241 -8.18 -8.61 15.69
CA TYR A 241 -8.19 -7.56 16.73
C TYR A 241 -8.34 -6.16 16.15
N GLY A 242 -8.34 -6.01 14.82
CA GLY A 242 -8.31 -4.69 14.19
C GLY A 242 -7.10 -3.85 14.59
N ALA A 243 -6.03 -4.48 15.10
CA ALA A 243 -4.89 -3.79 15.68
C ALA A 243 -4.14 -2.92 14.66
N TYR A 244 -4.00 -3.35 13.41
CA TYR A 244 -3.53 -2.45 12.35
C TYR A 244 -4.70 -1.71 11.71
N PHE A 245 -4.41 -0.51 11.19
CA PHE A 245 -5.40 0.29 10.49
C PHE A 245 -5.78 -0.34 9.14
N SER A 246 -7.08 -0.53 8.95
CA SER A 246 -7.71 -0.78 7.65
C SER A 246 -9.04 -0.05 7.59
N SER A 247 -9.54 0.24 6.38
CA SER A 247 -10.87 0.86 6.25
C SER A 247 -11.97 0.00 6.86
N ASN A 248 -11.82 -1.34 6.77
CA ASN A 248 -12.80 -2.31 7.30
C ASN A 248 -12.86 -2.31 8.83
N SER A 249 -11.74 -2.08 9.51
CA SER A 249 -11.69 -2.12 10.97
C SER A 249 -11.87 -0.74 11.62
N SER A 250 -11.83 0.35 10.85
CA SER A 250 -11.85 1.70 11.44
C SER A 250 -12.80 2.68 10.73
N THR A 251 -12.41 3.26 9.59
CA THR A 251 -13.15 4.37 8.98
C THR A 251 -14.55 3.99 8.49
N LEU A 252 -14.73 2.85 7.84
CA LEU A 252 -16.05 2.43 7.34
C LEU A 252 -17.03 2.06 8.46
N PRO A 253 -16.66 1.26 9.49
CA PRO A 253 -17.52 1.03 10.64
C PRO A 253 -17.87 2.32 11.39
N TRP A 254 -16.91 3.24 11.53
CA TRP A 254 -17.15 4.54 12.15
C TRP A 254 -18.17 5.36 11.37
N ALA A 255 -17.98 5.48 10.05
CA ALA A 255 -18.94 6.16 9.18
C ALA A 255 -20.34 5.53 9.24
N ALA A 256 -20.43 4.21 9.31
CA ALA A 256 -21.71 3.49 9.40
C ALA A 256 -22.49 3.84 10.69
N LYS A 257 -21.80 4.04 11.82
CA LYS A 257 -22.45 4.42 13.10
C LYS A 257 -23.17 5.75 13.05
N THR A 258 -22.81 6.64 12.13
CA THR A 258 -23.49 7.94 11.96
C THR A 258 -24.88 7.80 11.32
N GLY A 259 -25.21 6.64 10.73
CA GLY A 259 -26.43 6.44 9.94
C GLY A 259 -26.43 7.21 8.60
N LYS A 260 -25.29 7.77 8.17
CA LYS A 260 -25.15 8.56 6.94
C LYS A 260 -24.48 7.82 5.80
N LEU A 261 -23.91 6.64 6.06
CA LEU A 261 -23.19 5.84 5.07
C LEU A 261 -24.13 4.87 4.34
N THR A 262 -24.07 4.91 3.01
CA THR A 262 -24.52 3.81 2.14
C THR A 262 -23.30 3.21 1.47
N LEU A 263 -22.91 1.98 1.83
CA LEU A 263 -21.82 1.25 1.22
C LEU A 263 -22.39 0.23 0.22
N ARG A 264 -22.03 0.38 -1.05
CA ARG A 264 -22.52 -0.48 -2.14
C ARG A 264 -21.35 -1.22 -2.80
N PRO A 265 -21.11 -2.49 -2.43
CA PRO A 265 -20.18 -3.37 -3.15
C PRO A 265 -20.72 -3.75 -4.54
N HIS A 266 -19.95 -4.49 -5.32
CA HIS A 266 -20.30 -4.93 -6.68
C HIS A 266 -20.73 -3.78 -7.61
N SER A 267 -20.11 -2.61 -7.45
CA SER A 267 -20.44 -1.36 -8.13
C SER A 267 -19.29 -0.88 -8.98
N VAL A 268 -19.29 -1.26 -10.25
CA VAL A 268 -18.22 -0.89 -11.20
C VAL A 268 -18.55 0.49 -11.76
N VAL A 269 -17.84 1.52 -11.34
CA VAL A 269 -18.04 2.87 -11.87
C VAL A 269 -17.49 2.92 -13.29
N HIS A 270 -18.40 3.13 -14.26
CA HIS A 270 -18.08 3.22 -15.67
C HIS A 270 -17.54 4.61 -16.04
N SER A 271 -18.23 5.65 -15.62
CA SER A 271 -17.91 7.03 -16.00
C SER A 271 -18.54 8.05 -15.06
N ILE A 272 -18.03 9.27 -15.07
CA ILE A 272 -18.58 10.42 -14.38
C ILE A 272 -19.54 11.16 -15.36
N ILE A 273 -20.70 11.52 -14.87
CA ILE A 273 -21.72 12.28 -15.63
C ILE A 273 -21.37 13.77 -15.55
N TYR A 274 -21.00 14.36 -16.68
CA TYR A 274 -20.76 15.80 -16.81
C TYR A 274 -21.96 16.51 -17.39
N ASP A 275 -22.47 17.53 -16.70
CA ASP A 275 -23.55 18.41 -17.16
C ASP A 275 -22.93 19.65 -17.85
N ALA A 276 -23.04 19.72 -19.16
CA ALA A 276 -22.46 20.82 -19.96
C ALA A 276 -23.14 22.19 -19.67
N LYS A 277 -24.44 22.19 -19.31
CA LYS A 277 -25.16 23.43 -18.97
C LYS A 277 -24.70 23.97 -17.62
N LYS A 278 -24.55 23.09 -16.63
CA LYS A 278 -24.08 23.45 -15.27
C LYS A 278 -22.55 23.54 -15.19
N LYS A 279 -21.82 23.12 -16.21
CA LYS A 279 -20.36 23.05 -16.27
C LYS A 279 -19.71 22.31 -15.10
N LYS A 280 -20.32 21.20 -14.66
CA LYS A 280 -19.82 20.40 -13.52
C LYS A 280 -20.20 18.93 -13.62
N ALA A 281 -19.46 18.09 -12.90
CA ALA A 281 -19.84 16.72 -12.64
C ALA A 281 -21.08 16.70 -11.71
N ILE A 282 -22.07 15.88 -12.04
CA ILE A 282 -23.33 15.78 -11.31
C ILE A 282 -23.67 14.39 -10.80
N GLY A 283 -22.90 13.37 -11.20
CA GLY A 283 -23.16 11.98 -10.86
C GLY A 283 -22.19 11.03 -11.52
N VAL A 284 -22.49 9.75 -11.40
CA VAL A 284 -21.69 8.65 -11.97
C VAL A 284 -22.60 7.60 -12.60
N ASN A 285 -22.15 6.96 -13.67
CA ASN A 285 -22.76 5.77 -14.22
C ASN A 285 -22.07 4.54 -13.61
N VAL A 286 -22.85 3.64 -13.04
CA VAL A 286 -22.37 2.43 -12.37
C VAL A 286 -22.93 1.22 -13.06
N ILE A 287 -22.08 0.24 -13.36
CA ILE A 287 -22.51 -1.09 -13.77
C ILE A 287 -22.60 -1.95 -12.52
N ASP A 288 -23.76 -2.49 -12.24
CA ASP A 288 -23.94 -3.51 -11.22
C ASP A 288 -23.24 -4.78 -11.68
N ALA A 289 -22.26 -5.26 -10.90
CA ALA A 289 -21.44 -6.39 -11.31
C ALA A 289 -22.23 -7.72 -11.37
N ILE A 290 -23.40 -7.77 -10.70
CA ILE A 290 -24.25 -8.97 -10.63
C ILE A 290 -25.31 -8.95 -11.74
N SER A 291 -26.14 -7.89 -11.79
CA SER A 291 -27.24 -7.79 -12.78
C SER A 291 -26.78 -7.30 -14.16
N ARG A 292 -25.61 -6.65 -14.23
CA ARG A 292 -25.07 -5.97 -15.44
C ARG A 292 -25.82 -4.71 -15.85
N ASP A 293 -26.75 -4.26 -15.05
CA ASP A 293 -27.49 -3.03 -15.34
C ASP A 293 -26.62 -1.78 -15.16
N MET A 294 -26.83 -0.81 -16.03
CA MET A 294 -26.25 0.53 -15.88
C MET A 294 -27.17 1.39 -15.02
N ILE A 295 -26.70 1.82 -13.86
CA ILE A 295 -27.46 2.58 -12.87
C ILE A 295 -26.76 3.92 -12.64
N PRO A 296 -27.43 5.06 -12.90
CA PRO A 296 -26.90 6.38 -12.57
C PRO A 296 -27.12 6.71 -11.09
N PHE A 297 -26.10 7.30 -10.46
CA PHE A 297 -26.18 7.92 -9.13
C PHE A 297 -25.76 9.39 -9.22
N TYR A 298 -26.38 10.24 -8.41
CA TYR A 298 -26.20 11.69 -8.46
C TYR A 298 -25.71 12.23 -7.12
N ALA A 299 -24.85 13.24 -7.15
CA ALA A 299 -24.40 13.95 -5.95
C ALA A 299 -23.90 15.35 -6.27
N LYS A 300 -23.82 16.19 -5.22
CA LYS A 300 -23.22 17.54 -5.31
C LYS A 300 -21.69 17.46 -5.32
N VAL A 301 -21.12 16.45 -4.65
CA VAL A 301 -19.68 16.22 -4.51
C VAL A 301 -19.36 14.79 -4.92
N ILE A 302 -18.31 14.62 -5.71
CA ILE A 302 -17.83 13.31 -6.18
C ILE A 302 -16.33 13.21 -5.88
N PHE A 303 -15.97 12.22 -5.06
CA PHE A 303 -14.59 11.88 -4.72
C PHE A 303 -14.17 10.61 -5.44
N VAL A 304 -13.15 10.69 -6.27
CA VAL A 304 -12.65 9.54 -7.05
C VAL A 304 -11.42 8.96 -6.33
N ASN A 305 -11.64 7.92 -5.53
CA ASN A 305 -10.66 7.25 -4.68
C ASN A 305 -10.39 5.80 -5.13
N ALA A 306 -10.41 5.57 -6.45
CA ALA A 306 -10.31 4.24 -7.04
C ALA A 306 -8.86 3.75 -7.23
N SER A 307 -7.90 4.27 -6.46
CA SER A 307 -6.45 4.10 -6.66
C SER A 307 -5.97 4.75 -7.96
N THR A 308 -4.67 4.98 -8.09
CA THR A 308 -4.05 5.73 -9.19
C THR A 308 -4.55 5.28 -10.57
N ILE A 309 -4.42 3.99 -10.88
CA ILE A 309 -4.72 3.45 -12.21
C ILE A 309 -6.22 3.53 -12.54
N ASN A 310 -7.08 3.04 -11.64
CA ASN A 310 -8.51 3.05 -11.91
C ASN A 310 -9.11 4.46 -11.88
N THR A 311 -8.59 5.37 -11.05
CA THR A 311 -9.01 6.79 -11.09
C THR A 311 -8.76 7.39 -12.46
N ASN A 312 -7.54 7.21 -13.00
CA ASN A 312 -7.22 7.67 -14.36
C ASN A 312 -8.10 6.99 -15.43
N ALA A 313 -8.32 5.67 -15.32
CA ALA A 313 -9.16 4.93 -16.27
C ALA A 313 -10.61 5.43 -16.26
N ILE A 314 -11.22 5.68 -15.09
CA ILE A 314 -12.56 6.24 -14.97
C ILE A 314 -12.63 7.64 -15.61
N LEU A 315 -11.65 8.50 -15.33
CA LEU A 315 -11.60 9.85 -15.89
C LEU A 315 -11.40 9.82 -17.41
N LEU A 316 -10.51 8.99 -17.94
CA LEU A 316 -10.28 8.79 -19.38
C LEU A 316 -11.54 8.25 -20.09
N ASN A 317 -12.32 7.39 -19.42
CA ASN A 317 -13.57 6.83 -19.94
C ASN A 317 -14.76 7.82 -19.82
N SER A 318 -14.61 8.90 -19.04
CA SER A 318 -15.64 9.91 -18.83
C SER A 318 -15.60 10.98 -19.92
N LYS A 319 -15.95 10.56 -21.16
CA LYS A 319 -15.93 11.42 -22.34
C LYS A 319 -17.22 12.23 -22.47
N SER A 320 -17.10 13.42 -23.03
CA SER A 320 -18.22 14.30 -23.39
C SER A 320 -17.81 15.22 -24.54
N SER A 321 -18.77 16.00 -25.09
CA SER A 321 -18.44 17.02 -26.10
C SER A 321 -17.43 18.07 -25.61
N ARG A 322 -17.44 18.38 -24.29
CA ARG A 322 -16.48 19.28 -23.67
C ARG A 322 -15.13 18.59 -23.40
N PHE A 323 -15.11 17.30 -23.09
CA PHE A 323 -13.95 16.52 -22.75
C PHE A 323 -13.84 15.27 -23.63
N PRO A 324 -13.53 15.40 -24.93
CA PRO A 324 -13.53 14.25 -25.84
C PRO A 324 -12.44 13.21 -25.54
N GLN A 325 -11.38 13.60 -24.83
CA GLN A 325 -10.26 12.74 -24.44
C GLN A 325 -10.29 12.32 -22.94
N GLY A 326 -11.43 12.51 -22.26
CA GLY A 326 -11.60 12.21 -20.84
C GLY A 326 -11.80 13.45 -19.97
N LEU A 327 -12.54 13.28 -18.88
CA LEU A 327 -12.94 14.38 -18.00
C LEU A 327 -11.71 15.07 -17.38
N GLY A 328 -11.59 16.40 -17.61
CA GLY A 328 -10.50 17.21 -17.08
C GLY A 328 -9.18 17.07 -17.86
N ASN A 329 -9.17 16.40 -19.01
CA ASN A 329 -7.97 16.17 -19.81
C ASN A 329 -7.71 17.27 -20.85
N ASP A 330 -7.89 18.53 -20.47
CA ASP A 330 -7.65 19.68 -21.38
C ASP A 330 -6.17 19.85 -21.76
N THR A 331 -5.27 19.39 -20.90
CA THR A 331 -3.80 19.47 -21.08
C THR A 331 -3.19 18.23 -21.71
N GLY A 332 -3.97 17.13 -21.89
CA GLY A 332 -3.46 15.85 -22.37
C GLY A 332 -2.56 15.11 -21.39
N LEU A 333 -2.58 15.48 -20.09
CA LEU A 333 -1.73 14.89 -19.05
C LEU A 333 -2.40 13.73 -18.28
N LEU A 334 -3.69 13.55 -18.42
CA LEU A 334 -4.41 12.47 -17.75
C LEU A 334 -3.87 11.11 -18.21
N GLY A 335 -3.50 10.29 -17.24
CA GLY A 335 -2.90 8.97 -17.47
C GLY A 335 -1.38 8.99 -17.64
N LYS A 336 -0.74 10.15 -17.71
CA LYS A 336 0.73 10.29 -17.81
C LYS A 336 1.39 10.49 -16.44
N TYR A 337 2.73 10.44 -16.43
CA TYR A 337 3.54 10.63 -15.23
C TYR A 337 3.22 9.64 -14.11
N ILE A 338 2.89 8.42 -14.49
CA ILE A 338 2.68 7.33 -13.52
C ILE A 338 4.01 7.00 -12.84
N ALA A 339 4.01 6.98 -11.51
CA ALA A 339 5.17 6.66 -10.69
C ALA A 339 4.84 5.57 -9.67
N TRP A 340 5.87 4.89 -9.17
CA TRP A 340 5.79 3.81 -8.19
C TRP A 340 7.06 3.79 -7.34
N HIS A 341 7.12 2.91 -6.36
CA HIS A 341 8.35 2.71 -5.60
C HIS A 341 9.34 1.78 -6.30
N ASN A 342 10.64 2.07 -6.15
CA ASN A 342 11.71 1.22 -6.65
C ASN A 342 12.17 0.25 -5.54
N TYR A 343 11.63 -0.97 -5.56
CA TYR A 343 11.98 -2.05 -4.62
C TYR A 343 12.96 -3.07 -5.22
N ARG A 344 13.71 -2.71 -6.26
CA ARG A 344 14.62 -3.64 -6.94
C ARG A 344 15.83 -4.02 -6.10
N GLY A 345 16.33 -3.10 -5.28
CA GLY A 345 17.51 -3.32 -4.45
C GLY A 345 17.21 -4.19 -3.23
N THR A 346 18.00 -5.23 -3.02
CA THR A 346 17.95 -6.08 -1.82
C THR A 346 19.34 -6.37 -1.30
N ALA A 347 19.45 -6.55 0.02
CA ALA A 347 20.68 -7.00 0.67
C ALA A 347 20.36 -8.01 1.77
N ASN A 348 21.19 -9.02 1.91
CA ASN A 348 21.08 -10.03 2.95
C ASN A 348 22.45 -10.34 3.51
N ALA A 349 22.51 -10.64 4.81
CA ALA A 349 23.74 -11.04 5.47
C ALA A 349 23.45 -11.94 6.67
N SER A 350 24.46 -12.63 7.17
CA SER A 350 24.44 -13.41 8.39
C SER A 350 25.31 -12.77 9.47
N PHE A 351 25.06 -13.15 10.72
CA PHE A 351 25.83 -12.69 11.87
C PHE A 351 26.04 -13.83 12.88
N ASP A 352 27.26 -14.08 13.24
CA ASP A 352 27.64 -15.18 14.15
C ASP A 352 27.73 -14.76 15.63
N GLY A 353 27.03 -13.69 16.01
CA GLY A 353 26.92 -13.22 17.38
C GLY A 353 25.55 -13.52 18.01
N PHE A 354 25.36 -13.05 19.23
CA PHE A 354 24.11 -13.12 20.00
C PHE A 354 23.51 -14.54 20.09
N LYS A 355 24.35 -15.55 20.28
CA LYS A 355 23.93 -16.96 20.33
C LYS A 355 22.98 -17.26 21.48
N ASP A 356 23.05 -16.48 22.55
CA ASP A 356 22.18 -16.51 23.73
C ASP A 356 20.82 -15.80 23.52
N LYS A 357 20.68 -15.00 22.47
CA LYS A 357 19.47 -14.22 22.19
C LYS A 357 18.51 -14.96 21.27
N LYS A 358 17.22 -14.68 21.45
CA LYS A 358 16.12 -15.19 20.61
C LYS A 358 15.23 -14.02 20.22
N THR A 359 14.54 -14.13 19.10
CA THR A 359 13.43 -13.22 18.77
C THR A 359 12.15 -13.75 19.40
N ALA A 360 11.48 -12.94 20.18
CA ALA A 360 10.14 -13.22 20.69
C ALA A 360 9.15 -12.28 19.98
N GLY A 361 8.14 -12.85 19.35
CA GLY A 361 7.16 -12.08 18.60
C GLY A 361 7.73 -11.47 17.31
N GLY A 362 7.00 -10.52 16.73
CA GLY A 362 7.42 -9.79 15.53
C GLY A 362 7.26 -8.31 15.70
N ASN A 363 8.24 -7.54 15.29
CA ASN A 363 8.08 -6.14 15.00
C ASN A 363 7.37 -6.03 13.63
N PRO A 364 6.10 -5.60 13.57
CA PRO A 364 5.37 -5.52 12.32
C PRO A 364 5.85 -4.39 11.41
N SER A 365 6.60 -3.43 11.96
CA SER A 365 7.12 -2.27 11.22
C SER A 365 8.55 -2.46 10.73
N ASN A 366 9.28 -3.46 11.24
CA ASN A 366 10.72 -3.65 11.02
C ASN A 366 11.55 -2.45 11.48
N ALA A 367 12.88 -2.52 11.33
CA ALA A 367 13.75 -1.36 11.41
C ALA A 367 13.68 -0.58 10.08
N TYR A 368 14.04 0.68 10.14
CA TYR A 368 13.95 1.60 9.01
C TYR A 368 15.15 2.54 9.00
N ILE A 369 15.77 2.68 7.84
CA ILE A 369 16.77 3.72 7.62
C ILE A 369 16.12 4.80 6.77
N PRO A 370 15.85 6.01 7.33
CA PRO A 370 15.34 7.14 6.56
C PRO A 370 16.25 7.48 5.38
N ARG A 371 15.70 8.18 4.40
CA ARG A 371 16.47 8.65 3.25
C ARG A 371 17.68 9.44 3.72
N PHE A 372 18.87 9.06 3.27
CA PHE A 372 20.14 9.72 3.60
C PHE A 372 20.88 10.23 2.36
N ARG A 373 20.40 9.90 1.16
CA ARG A 373 20.94 10.42 -0.12
C ARG A 373 20.10 11.61 -0.58
N ASN A 374 20.77 12.63 -1.10
CA ASN A 374 20.16 13.81 -1.72
C ASN A 374 19.09 14.51 -0.86
N VAL A 375 19.23 14.47 0.47
CA VAL A 375 18.29 15.11 1.40
C VAL A 375 18.48 16.63 1.37
N PHE A 376 19.67 17.08 1.79
CA PHE A 376 19.98 18.50 1.96
C PHE A 376 20.61 19.12 0.71
N ARG A 377 21.31 18.33 -0.07
CA ARG A 377 21.97 18.72 -1.31
C ARG A 377 22.06 17.51 -2.26
N GLN A 378 22.31 17.78 -3.53
CA GLN A 378 22.59 16.72 -4.51
C GLN A 378 24.01 16.14 -4.26
N GLU A 379 24.08 14.84 -4.02
CA GLU A 379 25.33 14.13 -3.66
C GLU A 379 25.66 12.97 -4.62
N THR A 380 24.70 12.59 -5.47
CA THR A 380 24.80 11.44 -6.37
C THR A 380 24.55 11.84 -7.82
N ASP A 381 24.75 10.94 -8.75
CA ASP A 381 24.44 11.11 -10.18
C ASP A 381 23.01 10.69 -10.54
N PHE A 382 22.14 10.54 -9.55
CA PHE A 382 20.70 10.30 -9.70
C PHE A 382 19.91 11.26 -8.83
N LEU A 383 18.67 11.55 -9.24
CA LEU A 383 17.74 12.42 -8.52
C LEU A 383 16.98 11.64 -7.45
N ARG A 384 16.50 12.36 -6.44
CA ARG A 384 15.74 11.83 -5.31
C ARG A 384 16.62 10.92 -4.44
N GLY A 385 16.02 9.90 -3.84
CA GLY A 385 16.73 8.99 -2.94
C GLY A 385 15.91 7.76 -2.59
N TYR A 386 16.37 7.06 -1.60
CA TYR A 386 15.71 5.88 -1.09
C TYR A 386 15.80 5.80 0.43
N ALA A 387 14.78 5.26 1.03
CA ALA A 387 14.82 4.73 2.37
C ALA A 387 15.10 3.22 2.33
N VAL A 388 15.44 2.64 3.48
CA VAL A 388 15.72 1.21 3.56
C VAL A 388 14.89 0.56 4.66
N GLY A 389 14.08 -0.42 4.30
CA GLY A 389 13.49 -1.32 5.28
C GLY A 389 14.52 -2.37 5.70
N VAL A 390 14.61 -2.64 7.00
CA VAL A 390 15.58 -3.59 7.55
C VAL A 390 14.86 -4.55 8.49
N GLY A 391 15.11 -5.85 8.35
CA GLY A 391 14.56 -6.87 9.23
C GLY A 391 15.60 -7.85 9.70
N GLY A 392 15.88 -7.90 11.00
CA GLY A 392 16.73 -8.87 11.63
C GLY A 392 15.94 -10.04 12.24
N GLY A 393 16.46 -11.25 12.10
CA GLY A 393 15.85 -12.42 12.70
C GLY A 393 16.81 -13.57 12.86
N ARG A 394 16.49 -14.47 13.76
CA ARG A 394 17.24 -15.71 13.93
C ARG A 394 16.43 -16.86 13.31
N GLY A 395 17.07 -17.62 12.44
CA GLY A 395 16.42 -18.78 11.82
C GLY A 395 15.95 -19.79 12.86
N GLN A 396 14.69 -20.17 12.77
CA GLN A 396 14.19 -21.30 13.55
C GLN A 396 14.75 -22.57 12.92
N PHE A 397 15.44 -23.34 13.74
CA PHE A 397 15.92 -24.69 13.46
C PHE A 397 16.47 -24.90 12.05
N ALA A 398 17.74 -25.10 11.90
CA ALA A 398 18.26 -25.77 10.74
C ALA A 398 17.47 -27.09 10.59
N GLN A 399 16.53 -27.14 9.64
CA GLN A 399 15.98 -28.41 9.18
C GLN A 399 17.12 -29.10 8.44
N GLN A 400 17.96 -29.75 9.19
CA GLN A 400 18.89 -30.69 8.60
C GLN A 400 18.05 -31.89 8.21
N GLY A 401 17.98 -32.14 6.89
CA GLY A 401 17.32 -33.31 6.38
C GLY A 401 17.90 -34.57 7.05
N GLY A 402 17.13 -35.62 7.04
CA GLY A 402 17.53 -36.90 7.59
C GLY A 402 16.37 -37.86 7.53
N ILE A 403 16.65 -39.17 7.58
CA ILE A 403 15.66 -40.23 7.65
C ILE A 403 16.02 -41.09 8.85
N GLY A 404 15.03 -41.64 9.54
CA GLY A 404 15.23 -42.54 10.69
C GLY A 404 15.88 -41.84 11.88
N ASP A 405 16.92 -42.44 12.44
CA ASP A 405 17.59 -41.95 13.65
C ASP A 405 18.22 -40.57 13.47
N THR A 406 18.78 -40.28 12.29
CA THR A 406 19.33 -38.95 11.99
C THR A 406 18.25 -37.86 12.05
N LEU A 407 17.06 -38.11 11.53
CA LEU A 407 15.94 -37.17 11.68
C LEU A 407 15.55 -37.01 13.16
N ARG A 408 15.50 -38.12 13.88
CA ARG A 408 15.16 -38.11 15.30
C ARG A 408 16.17 -37.29 16.11
N GLU A 409 17.47 -37.50 15.90
CA GLU A 409 18.53 -36.74 16.55
C GLU A 409 18.46 -35.25 16.22
N ASN A 410 18.27 -34.89 14.94
CA ASN A 410 18.10 -33.50 14.51
C ASN A 410 16.88 -32.83 15.14
N LEU A 411 15.78 -33.56 15.32
CA LEU A 411 14.57 -33.06 15.99
C LEU A 411 14.74 -32.93 17.51
N LEU A 412 15.53 -33.78 18.14
CA LEU A 412 15.80 -33.75 19.59
C LEU A 412 16.88 -32.71 19.94
N ASN A 413 17.91 -32.57 19.10
CA ASN A 413 19.03 -31.67 19.29
C ASN A 413 18.86 -30.34 18.50
N ARG A 414 17.70 -29.75 18.60
CA ARG A 414 17.34 -28.53 17.89
C ARG A 414 18.28 -27.38 18.24
N GLN A 415 19.06 -26.93 17.29
CA GLN A 415 19.91 -25.74 17.43
C GLN A 415 19.31 -24.57 16.68
N TRP A 416 19.41 -23.38 17.26
CA TRP A 416 19.08 -22.15 16.55
C TRP A 416 20.16 -21.87 15.50
N GLY A 417 19.73 -21.51 14.29
CA GLY A 417 20.60 -21.03 13.23
C GLY A 417 21.28 -19.70 13.59
N ASN A 418 22.10 -19.20 12.70
CA ASN A 418 22.69 -17.87 12.83
C ASN A 418 21.61 -16.78 12.72
N TRP A 419 21.95 -15.60 13.22
CA TRP A 419 21.17 -14.41 12.94
C TRP A 419 21.32 -14.04 11.46
N ASN A 420 20.24 -13.58 10.86
CA ASN A 420 20.21 -13.08 9.50
C ASN A 420 19.57 -11.70 9.49
N ILE A 421 20.07 -10.84 8.62
CA ILE A 421 19.50 -9.52 8.38
C ILE A 421 19.19 -9.40 6.89
N SER A 422 18.04 -8.82 6.61
CA SER A 422 17.61 -8.50 5.25
C SER A 422 17.32 -7.01 5.16
N ALA A 423 17.67 -6.41 4.05
CA ALA A 423 17.35 -5.02 3.74
C ALA A 423 16.76 -4.93 2.33
N TRP A 424 15.81 -4.02 2.16
CA TRP A 424 15.19 -3.74 0.88
C TRP A 424 15.07 -2.24 0.64
N MET A 425 15.35 -1.85 -0.58
CA MET A 425 15.26 -0.47 -1.02
C MET A 425 13.80 -0.04 -1.11
N MET A 426 13.51 1.17 -0.69
CA MET A 426 12.27 1.89 -0.94
C MET A 426 12.63 3.20 -1.63
N GLY A 427 12.88 3.09 -2.95
CA GLY A 427 13.33 4.20 -3.77
C GLY A 427 12.17 4.97 -4.36
N GLU A 428 12.36 6.27 -4.54
CA GLU A 428 11.42 7.16 -5.20
C GLU A 428 11.71 7.22 -6.69
N THR A 429 10.75 6.85 -7.54
CA THR A 429 10.87 7.01 -8.98
C THR A 429 10.52 8.43 -9.40
N VAL A 430 11.25 8.97 -10.40
CA VAL A 430 10.94 10.26 -10.99
C VAL A 430 9.81 10.07 -12.01
N PRO A 431 8.67 10.78 -11.87
CA PRO A 431 7.60 10.72 -12.87
C PRO A 431 8.06 11.21 -14.22
N THR A 432 7.79 10.46 -15.28
CA THR A 432 8.12 10.82 -16.65
C THR A 432 6.90 10.68 -17.57
N GLU A 433 6.84 11.44 -18.65
CA GLU A 433 5.73 11.37 -19.61
C GLU A 433 5.63 10.00 -20.29
N GLN A 434 6.77 9.32 -20.46
CA GLN A 434 6.85 7.99 -21.07
C GLN A 434 6.12 6.93 -20.21
N ASN A 435 6.08 7.13 -18.90
CA ASN A 435 5.37 6.25 -17.98
C ASN A 435 3.90 6.67 -17.90
N HIS A 436 3.06 5.98 -18.68
CA HIS A 436 1.65 6.34 -18.80
C HIS A 436 0.73 5.14 -18.97
N ILE A 437 -0.55 5.38 -18.76
CA ILE A 437 -1.64 4.50 -19.15
C ILE A 437 -2.56 5.21 -20.15
N ARG A 438 -3.20 4.41 -20.98
CA ARG A 438 -4.28 4.83 -21.88
C ARG A 438 -5.37 3.76 -21.95
N LEU A 439 -6.49 4.09 -22.52
CA LEU A 439 -7.53 3.11 -22.81
C LEU A 439 -7.30 2.49 -24.20
N HIS A 440 -7.53 1.20 -24.31
CA HIS A 440 -7.44 0.47 -25.59
C HIS A 440 -8.61 0.88 -26.51
N GLU A 441 -8.36 0.96 -27.80
CA GLU A 441 -9.33 1.45 -28.78
C GLU A 441 -10.48 0.46 -29.04
N SER A 442 -10.22 -0.85 -28.98
CA SER A 442 -11.17 -1.91 -29.36
C SER A 442 -11.35 -3.00 -28.29
N LEU A 443 -10.32 -3.31 -27.48
CA LEU A 443 -10.45 -4.32 -26.45
C LEU A 443 -11.20 -3.79 -25.24
N GLN A 444 -12.14 -4.60 -24.75
CA GLN A 444 -12.98 -4.29 -23.60
C GLN A 444 -12.92 -5.42 -22.56
N ASP A 445 -13.22 -5.08 -21.32
CA ASP A 445 -13.42 -6.07 -20.26
C ASP A 445 -14.85 -6.65 -20.30
N LYS A 446 -15.15 -7.56 -19.39
CA LYS A 446 -16.47 -8.22 -19.29
C LYS A 446 -17.63 -7.27 -18.98
N TYR A 447 -17.35 -6.00 -18.68
CA TYR A 447 -18.35 -4.95 -18.44
C TYR A 447 -18.49 -3.99 -19.63
N GLY A 448 -17.79 -4.22 -20.74
CA GLY A 448 -17.77 -3.32 -21.88
C GLY A 448 -16.90 -2.07 -21.67
N ILE A 449 -16.07 -2.04 -20.63
CA ILE A 449 -15.16 -0.93 -20.35
C ILE A 449 -13.86 -1.17 -21.13
N PRO A 450 -13.33 -0.17 -21.85
CA PRO A 450 -12.05 -0.32 -22.53
C PRO A 450 -10.92 -0.79 -21.60
N GLN A 451 -10.14 -1.77 -22.07
CA GLN A 451 -9.00 -2.26 -21.31
C GLN A 451 -7.94 -1.18 -21.12
N ILE A 452 -7.25 -1.23 -20.00
CA ILE A 452 -6.14 -0.32 -19.70
C ILE A 452 -4.88 -0.85 -20.38
N VAL A 453 -4.19 0.02 -21.12
CA VAL A 453 -2.89 -0.26 -21.70
C VAL A 453 -1.83 0.43 -20.84
N PHE A 454 -0.82 -0.32 -20.43
CA PHE A 454 0.32 0.17 -19.66
C PHE A 454 1.54 0.33 -20.55
N SER A 455 2.11 1.53 -20.59
CA SER A 455 3.41 1.84 -21.16
C SER A 455 4.29 2.39 -20.04
N CYS A 456 4.90 1.49 -19.28
CA CYS A 456 5.65 1.83 -18.07
C CYS A 456 6.96 1.04 -17.99
N ASP A 457 8.06 1.73 -17.66
CA ASP A 457 9.37 1.10 -17.55
C ASP A 457 10.25 1.82 -16.53
N TRP A 458 11.32 1.16 -16.10
CA TRP A 458 12.36 1.76 -15.30
C TRP A 458 13.16 2.79 -16.09
N THR A 459 13.56 3.86 -15.42
CA THR A 459 14.43 4.89 -15.98
C THR A 459 15.90 4.62 -15.66
N GLU A 460 16.81 5.32 -16.32
CA GLU A 460 18.23 5.30 -15.97
C GLU A 460 18.48 5.75 -14.52
N ASN A 461 17.69 6.73 -14.06
CA ASN A 461 17.72 7.20 -12.66
C ASN A 461 17.47 6.07 -11.68
N ASP A 462 16.49 5.21 -11.96
CA ASP A 462 16.15 4.06 -11.12
C ASP A 462 17.29 3.02 -11.08
N VAL A 463 17.96 2.80 -12.21
CA VAL A 463 19.10 1.86 -12.31
C VAL A 463 20.30 2.36 -11.50
N LYS A 464 20.63 3.64 -11.60
CA LYS A 464 21.71 4.27 -10.82
C LYS A 464 21.43 4.19 -9.32
N MET A 465 20.18 4.47 -8.93
CA MET A 465 19.76 4.39 -7.53
C MET A 465 19.93 2.97 -6.95
N VAL A 466 19.58 1.93 -7.72
CA VAL A 466 19.79 0.53 -7.29
C VAL A 466 21.29 0.19 -7.14
N LYS A 467 22.12 0.71 -8.03
CA LYS A 467 23.58 0.53 -7.94
C LYS A 467 24.13 1.12 -6.65
N ASP A 468 23.81 2.40 -6.37
CA ASP A 468 24.19 3.07 -5.12
C ASP A 468 23.68 2.32 -3.89
N PHE A 469 22.42 1.91 -3.88
CA PHE A 469 21.86 1.12 -2.77
C PHE A 469 22.69 -0.14 -2.48
N ARG A 470 23.08 -0.89 -3.51
CA ARG A 470 23.86 -2.11 -3.35
C ARG A 470 25.25 -1.84 -2.77
N GLU A 471 25.92 -0.80 -3.24
CA GLU A 471 27.22 -0.36 -2.75
C GLU A 471 27.13 0.11 -1.29
N GLN A 472 26.12 0.92 -0.97
CA GLN A 472 25.92 1.43 0.38
C GLN A 472 25.54 0.34 1.39
N MET A 473 24.71 -0.61 0.99
CA MET A 473 24.36 -1.73 1.86
C MET A 473 25.52 -2.68 2.08
N GLN A 474 26.34 -2.92 1.06
CA GLN A 474 27.59 -3.70 1.20
C GLN A 474 28.48 -3.06 2.26
N GLU A 475 28.78 -1.77 2.12
CA GLU A 475 29.63 -1.01 3.05
C GLU A 475 29.08 -1.00 4.48
N MET A 476 27.79 -0.69 4.64
CA MET A 476 27.16 -0.64 5.96
C MET A 476 27.18 -1.99 6.67
N PHE A 477 26.95 -3.07 5.94
CA PHE A 477 26.95 -4.42 6.49
C PHE A 477 28.37 -4.91 6.82
N GLU A 478 29.37 -4.55 6.02
CA GLU A 478 30.79 -4.82 6.31
C GLU A 478 31.23 -4.12 7.59
N LYS A 479 30.91 -2.83 7.75
CA LYS A 479 31.22 -2.07 8.98
C LYS A 479 30.53 -2.64 10.22
N ALA A 480 29.33 -3.22 10.04
CA ALA A 480 28.62 -3.90 11.13
C ALA A 480 29.18 -5.31 11.44
N GLY A 481 30.22 -5.76 10.72
CA GLY A 481 30.83 -7.08 10.92
C GLY A 481 29.93 -8.24 10.49
N PHE A 482 28.96 -7.98 9.61
CA PHE A 482 28.11 -9.03 9.06
C PHE A 482 28.88 -9.85 8.02
N GLN A 483 28.46 -11.10 7.88
CA GLN A 483 29.13 -12.10 7.03
C GLN A 483 28.19 -12.53 5.90
N GLN A 484 28.78 -13.17 4.87
CA GLN A 484 28.03 -13.69 3.72
C GLN A 484 27.13 -12.64 3.08
N ILE A 485 27.60 -11.40 3.00
CA ILE A 485 26.84 -10.28 2.46
C ILE A 485 26.54 -10.54 0.98
N ARG A 486 25.27 -10.39 0.61
CA ARG A 486 24.78 -10.53 -0.76
C ARG A 486 23.89 -9.35 -1.08
N THR A 487 24.28 -8.54 -2.03
CA THR A 487 23.45 -7.46 -2.57
C THR A 487 22.98 -7.81 -3.97
N ALA A 488 21.74 -7.50 -4.28
CA ALA A 488 21.16 -7.84 -5.58
C ALA A 488 20.27 -6.73 -6.14
N ASP A 489 20.19 -6.69 -7.47
CA ASP A 489 19.15 -6.07 -8.23
C ASP A 489 18.19 -7.18 -8.70
N SER A 490 16.96 -7.18 -8.23
CA SER A 490 15.98 -8.21 -8.59
C SER A 490 15.57 -8.14 -10.06
N LYS A 491 15.81 -7.00 -10.73
CA LYS A 491 15.34 -6.71 -12.09
C LYS A 491 13.85 -6.97 -12.29
N SER A 492 13.08 -6.92 -11.21
CA SER A 492 11.63 -7.11 -11.26
C SER A 492 10.97 -6.02 -12.12
N ALA A 493 9.86 -6.36 -12.74
CA ALA A 493 9.04 -5.39 -13.45
C ALA A 493 8.53 -4.29 -12.50
N PRO A 494 8.35 -3.05 -13.01
CA PRO A 494 7.82 -1.95 -12.21
C PRO A 494 6.37 -2.15 -11.78
N GLY A 495 5.89 -1.32 -10.88
CA GLY A 495 4.48 -1.18 -10.54
C GLY A 495 3.96 -2.08 -9.44
N ALA A 496 4.76 -2.98 -8.85
CA ALA A 496 4.30 -3.86 -7.78
C ALA A 496 3.65 -3.07 -6.62
N ASP A 497 4.14 -1.90 -6.35
CA ASP A 497 3.78 -1.05 -5.22
C ASP A 497 3.20 0.31 -5.65
N ILE A 498 2.49 0.34 -6.76
CA ILE A 498 1.70 1.51 -7.14
C ILE A 498 0.45 1.61 -6.26
N HIS A 499 0.22 2.79 -5.73
CA HIS A 499 -0.87 3.07 -4.77
C HIS A 499 -2.06 3.78 -5.40
#